data_eedae6c51176af95b23ad687dbec81d3
#
_entry.id   eedae6c51176af95b23ad687dbec81d3
#
_cell.length_a   1.000
_cell.length_b   1.000
_cell.length_c   1.000
_cell.angle_alpha   90.00
_cell.angle_beta   90.00
_cell.angle_gamma   90.00
#
_symmetry.space_group_name_H-M   'P 1'
#
loop_
_entity.id
_entity.type
_entity.pdbx_description
1 polymer ?
#
loop_
_entity_poly.entity_id
_entity_poly.type
_entity_poly.pdbx_seq_one_letter_code
_entity_poly.pdbx_strand_id
1 'polypeptide(L)'
;MEVEREVSNLYRAFVMRDRVGARFAGVVSGLVGSGVYVTLESPFVDVLVRYEDLGGDRYELDDTGLRAVGTRSGDAVQLGDAMLVEIVDVSLIRRTVYAKRT
;
A
#
# COMPACT_ATOMS: atom_id res chain seq x y z
N MET A 1 5.76 -23.22 -6.81
CA MET A 1 4.74 -22.18 -6.87
C MET A 1 5.13 -20.98 -6.06
N GLU A 2 5.52 -21.13 -4.80
CA GLU A 2 5.97 -20.02 -3.98
C GLU A 2 7.23 -19.35 -4.54
N VAL A 3 8.12 -20.13 -5.12
CA VAL A 3 9.35 -19.63 -5.73
C VAL A 3 9.04 -18.67 -6.88
N GLU A 4 8.10 -19.01 -7.74
CA GLU A 4 7.68 -18.14 -8.84
C GLU A 4 7.07 -16.85 -8.33
N ARG A 5 6.28 -16.93 -7.25
CA ARG A 5 5.65 -15.77 -6.62
C ARG A 5 6.69 -14.83 -6.03
N GLU A 6 7.71 -15.36 -5.37
CA GLU A 6 8.81 -14.55 -4.83
C GLU A 6 9.62 -13.85 -5.92
N VAL A 7 9.89 -14.54 -7.00
CA VAL A 7 10.58 -13.96 -8.16
C VAL A 7 9.76 -12.85 -8.77
N SER A 8 8.43 -13.04 -8.92
CA SER A 8 7.54 -12.01 -9.44
C SER A 8 7.53 -10.76 -8.56
N ASN A 9 7.47 -10.94 -7.23
CA ASN A 9 7.47 -9.82 -6.30
C ASN A 9 8.80 -9.06 -6.32
N LEU A 10 9.92 -9.76 -6.41
CA LEU A 10 11.23 -9.14 -6.55
C LEU A 10 11.33 -8.35 -7.85
N TYR A 11 10.87 -8.92 -8.95
CA TYR A 11 10.86 -8.27 -10.25
C TYR A 11 10.01 -6.99 -10.23
N ARG A 12 8.82 -7.05 -9.66
CA ARG A 12 7.94 -5.90 -9.53
C ARG A 12 8.56 -4.79 -8.69
N ALA A 13 9.19 -5.15 -7.56
CA ALA A 13 9.90 -4.18 -6.74
C ALA A 13 11.07 -3.57 -7.50
N PHE A 14 11.82 -4.37 -8.25
CA PHE A 14 12.93 -3.89 -9.06
C PHE A 14 12.47 -2.89 -10.13
N VAL A 15 11.38 -3.20 -10.82
CA VAL A 15 10.81 -2.30 -11.84
C VAL A 15 10.35 -0.97 -11.21
N MET A 16 9.79 -1.03 -10.01
CA MET A 16 9.26 0.15 -9.33
C MET A 16 10.32 1.02 -8.68
N ARG A 17 11.55 0.56 -8.53
CA ARG A 17 12.61 1.35 -7.87
C ARG A 17 12.87 2.71 -8.53
N ASP A 18 12.66 2.80 -9.84
CA ASP A 18 12.85 4.03 -10.60
C ASP A 18 11.60 4.91 -10.61
N ARG A 19 10.55 4.49 -9.90
CA ARG A 19 9.27 5.18 -9.84
C ARG A 19 9.04 5.92 -8.53
N VAL A 20 10.06 6.02 -7.68
CA VAL A 20 9.97 6.80 -6.43
C VAL A 20 9.62 8.24 -6.79
N GLY A 21 8.58 8.77 -6.13
CA GLY A 21 8.04 10.09 -6.42
C GLY A 21 6.91 10.09 -7.46
N ALA A 22 6.68 8.98 -8.16
CA ALA A 22 5.58 8.87 -9.11
C ALA A 22 4.26 8.61 -8.37
N ARG A 23 3.17 9.12 -8.93
CA ARG A 23 1.82 8.99 -8.39
C ARG A 23 1.00 8.04 -9.22
N PHE A 24 0.20 7.22 -8.54
CA PHE A 24 -0.65 6.23 -9.18
C PHE A 24 -2.01 6.18 -8.50
N ALA A 25 -3.01 5.75 -9.25
CA ALA A 25 -4.32 5.41 -8.71
C ALA A 25 -4.37 3.90 -8.47
N GLY A 26 -5.01 3.50 -7.40
CA GLY A 26 -5.18 2.09 -7.07
C GLY A 26 -6.42 1.85 -6.24
N VAL A 27 -6.58 0.61 -5.81
CA VAL A 27 -7.72 0.15 -5.00
C VAL A 27 -7.17 -0.57 -3.77
N VAL A 28 -7.75 -0.29 -2.62
CA VAL A 28 -7.39 -0.97 -1.37
C VAL A 28 -7.75 -2.45 -1.50
N SER A 29 -6.73 -3.30 -1.48
CA SER A 29 -6.88 -4.75 -1.68
C SER A 29 -6.68 -5.55 -0.40
N GLY A 30 -6.16 -4.94 0.66
CA GLY A 30 -6.00 -5.60 1.94
C GLY A 30 -5.59 -4.64 3.03
N LEU A 31 -5.93 -4.99 4.26
CA LEU A 31 -5.52 -4.25 5.44
C LEU A 31 -4.83 -5.22 6.40
N VAL A 32 -3.65 -4.84 6.86
CA VAL A 32 -2.86 -5.65 7.78
C VAL A 32 -2.43 -4.78 8.97
N GLY A 33 -1.80 -5.38 9.96
CA GLY A 33 -1.39 -4.66 11.16
C GLY A 33 -0.41 -3.51 10.90
N SER A 34 0.40 -3.58 9.85
CA SER A 34 1.40 -2.56 9.52
C SER A 34 0.89 -1.48 8.56
N GLY A 35 -0.21 -1.70 7.86
CA GLY A 35 -0.73 -0.74 6.91
C GLY A 35 -1.78 -1.29 5.97
N VAL A 36 -1.92 -0.61 4.85
CA VAL A 36 -2.94 -0.90 3.84
C VAL A 36 -2.26 -1.27 2.53
N TYR A 37 -2.64 -2.41 1.95
CA TYR A 37 -2.19 -2.76 0.61
C TYR A 37 -3.10 -2.13 -0.43
N VAL A 38 -2.48 -1.49 -1.42
CA VAL A 38 -3.17 -0.87 -2.54
C VAL A 38 -2.66 -1.52 -3.82
N THR A 39 -3.56 -2.05 -4.62
CA THR A 39 -3.21 -2.64 -5.90
C THR A 39 -3.32 -1.58 -6.99
N LEU A 40 -2.22 -1.32 -7.68
CA LEU A 40 -2.16 -0.40 -8.80
C LEU A 40 -2.55 -1.13 -10.09
N GLU A 41 -3.11 -0.41 -11.05
CA GLU A 41 -3.53 -1.03 -12.31
C GLU A 41 -2.44 -0.98 -13.39
N SER A 42 -1.65 0.10 -13.41
CA SER A 42 -0.62 0.26 -14.44
C SER A 42 0.58 0.99 -13.87
N PRO A 43 1.64 0.27 -13.53
CA PRO A 43 1.80 -1.19 -13.61
C PRO A 43 0.97 -1.92 -12.56
N PHE A 44 0.64 -3.18 -12.81
CA PHE A 44 -0.13 -4.00 -11.87
C PHE A 44 0.80 -4.49 -10.76
N VAL A 45 0.79 -3.77 -9.64
CA VAL A 45 1.66 -4.04 -8.50
C VAL A 45 0.96 -3.65 -7.20
N ASP A 46 1.21 -4.41 -6.13
CA ASP A 46 0.73 -4.09 -4.80
C ASP A 46 1.74 -3.21 -4.09
N VAL A 47 1.27 -2.11 -3.51
CA VAL A 47 2.09 -1.23 -2.69
C VAL A 47 1.55 -1.21 -1.26
N LEU A 48 2.43 -1.00 -0.30
CA LEU A 48 2.06 -0.89 1.11
C LEU A 48 2.05 0.59 1.52
N VAL A 49 0.91 1.06 1.99
CA VAL A 49 0.77 2.38 2.59
C VAL A 49 0.70 2.17 4.10
N ARG A 50 1.76 2.51 4.81
CA ARG A 50 1.79 2.37 6.28
C ARG A 50 0.76 3.32 6.88
N TYR A 51 0.24 2.99 8.06
CA TYR A 51 -0.79 3.82 8.70
C TYR A 51 -0.31 5.26 8.92
N GLU A 52 0.95 5.45 9.23
CA GLU A 52 1.57 6.77 9.36
C GLU A 52 1.62 7.55 8.05
N ASP A 53 1.49 6.87 6.91
CA ASP A 53 1.54 7.47 5.57
C ASP A 53 0.14 7.66 4.97
N LEU A 54 -0.91 7.31 5.68
CA LEU A 54 -2.30 7.51 5.24
C LEU A 54 -2.77 8.96 5.37
N GLY A 55 -2.22 9.68 6.34
CA GLY A 55 -2.59 11.07 6.58
C GLY A 55 -2.03 11.54 7.91
N GLY A 56 -2.49 12.70 8.38
CA GLY A 56 -2.02 13.31 9.61
C GLY A 56 -2.67 12.77 10.88
N ASP A 57 -3.20 11.56 10.86
CA ASP A 57 -3.92 10.97 11.97
C ASP A 57 -3.32 9.62 12.34
N ARG A 58 -3.70 9.12 13.50
CA ARG A 58 -3.38 7.77 13.94
C ARG A 58 -4.52 6.84 13.52
N TYR A 59 -4.21 5.88 12.66
CA TYR A 59 -5.19 4.94 12.14
C TYR A 59 -5.10 3.62 12.90
N GLU A 60 -6.25 3.04 13.18
CA GLU A 60 -6.37 1.76 13.86
C GLU A 60 -7.25 0.83 13.03
N LEU A 61 -6.81 -0.42 12.89
CA LEU A 61 -7.57 -1.46 12.23
C LEU A 61 -8.76 -1.84 13.12
N ASP A 62 -9.95 -1.92 12.53
CA ASP A 62 -11.13 -2.31 13.30
C ASP A 62 -11.19 -3.83 13.55
N ASP A 63 -12.16 -4.27 14.33
CA ASP A 63 -12.30 -5.67 14.73
C ASP A 63 -12.54 -6.61 13.54
N THR A 64 -13.12 -6.10 12.46
CA THR A 64 -13.38 -6.92 11.27
C THR A 64 -12.14 -7.13 10.41
N GLY A 65 -11.12 -6.28 10.57
CA GLY A 65 -9.94 -6.29 9.71
C GLY A 65 -10.18 -5.78 8.30
N LEU A 66 -11.35 -5.20 8.03
CA LEU A 66 -11.74 -4.71 6.71
C LEU A 66 -11.67 -3.19 6.59
N ARG A 67 -11.37 -2.51 7.68
CA ARG A 67 -11.40 -1.06 7.73
C ARG A 67 -10.43 -0.53 8.76
N ALA A 68 -9.74 0.57 8.42
CA ALA A 68 -8.90 1.32 9.35
C ALA A 68 -9.52 2.71 9.55
N VAL A 69 -9.55 3.18 10.79
CA VAL A 69 -10.21 4.44 11.17
C VAL A 69 -9.22 5.35 11.88
N GLY A 70 -9.18 6.60 11.46
CA GLY A 70 -8.42 7.65 12.13
C GLY A 70 -9.06 8.00 13.47
N THR A 71 -8.25 7.99 14.54
CA THR A 71 -8.76 8.16 15.90
C THR A 71 -9.27 9.57 16.20
N ARG A 72 -8.78 10.57 15.47
CA ARG A 72 -9.19 11.97 15.65
C ARG A 72 -10.17 12.44 14.58
N SER A 73 -9.84 12.20 13.33
CA SER A 73 -10.62 12.70 12.20
C SER A 73 -11.85 11.87 11.90
N GLY A 74 -11.84 10.61 12.29
CA GLY A 74 -12.87 9.65 11.88
C GLY A 74 -12.76 9.22 10.42
N ASP A 75 -11.71 9.65 9.72
CA ASP A 75 -11.46 9.22 8.35
C ASP A 75 -11.30 7.70 8.32
N ALA A 76 -11.97 7.05 7.38
CA ALA A 76 -11.96 5.61 7.29
C ALA A 76 -11.46 5.15 5.92
N VAL A 77 -10.62 4.12 5.94
CA VAL A 77 -10.11 3.46 4.76
C VAL A 77 -10.55 2.01 4.82
N GLN A 78 -11.24 1.55 3.81
CA GLN A 78 -11.79 0.21 3.80
C GLN A 78 -11.49 -0.53 2.51
N LEU A 79 -11.62 -1.84 2.56
CA LEU A 79 -11.40 -2.72 1.42
C LEU A 79 -12.27 -2.27 0.24
N GLY A 80 -11.65 -2.16 -0.94
CA GLY A 80 -12.34 -1.74 -2.16
C GLY A 80 -12.33 -0.23 -2.42
N ASP A 81 -11.83 0.58 -1.50
CA ASP A 81 -11.75 2.03 -1.70
C ASP A 81 -10.71 2.37 -2.76
N ALA A 82 -11.02 3.36 -3.58
CA ALA A 82 -10.05 3.96 -4.48
C ALA A 82 -9.07 4.84 -3.67
N MET A 83 -7.81 4.83 -4.06
CA MET A 83 -6.79 5.62 -3.37
C MET A 83 -5.73 6.11 -4.36
N LEU A 84 -5.40 7.39 -4.26
CA LEU A 84 -4.25 7.96 -4.97
C LEU A 84 -3.04 7.87 -4.06
N VAL A 85 -1.94 7.35 -4.59
CA VAL A 85 -0.72 7.12 -3.81
C VAL A 85 0.49 7.67 -4.55
N GLU A 86 1.53 7.99 -3.79
CA GLU A 86 2.84 8.37 -4.31
C GLU A 86 3.87 7.39 -3.78
N ILE A 87 4.69 6.83 -4.66
CA ILE A 87 5.73 5.89 -4.28
C ILE A 87 6.81 6.63 -3.49
N VAL A 88 7.12 6.17 -2.29
CA VAL A 88 8.10 6.82 -1.41
C VAL A 88 9.37 6.02 -1.22
N ASP A 89 9.30 4.69 -1.34
CA ASP A 89 10.45 3.83 -1.16
C ASP A 89 10.20 2.47 -1.80
N VAL A 90 11.28 1.80 -2.18
CA VAL A 90 11.22 0.43 -2.70
C VAL A 90 12.30 -0.38 -2.00
N SER A 91 11.91 -1.44 -1.31
CA SER A 91 12.84 -2.35 -0.65
C SER A 91 12.94 -3.64 -1.43
N LEU A 92 14.10 -3.88 -2.06
CA LEU A 92 14.35 -5.12 -2.79
C LEU A 92 14.52 -6.30 -1.82
N ILE A 93 15.09 -6.05 -0.65
CA ILE A 93 15.29 -7.08 0.38
C ILE A 93 13.95 -7.59 0.89
N ARG A 94 13.02 -6.68 1.16
CA ARG A 94 11.67 -7.02 1.63
C ARG A 94 10.71 -7.31 0.49
N ARG A 95 11.11 -7.07 -0.74
CA ARG A 95 10.29 -7.22 -1.95
C ARG A 95 8.98 -6.43 -1.83
N THR A 96 9.09 -5.23 -1.26
CA THR A 96 7.94 -4.40 -0.93
C THR A 96 8.13 -2.99 -1.50
N VAL A 97 7.07 -2.47 -2.08
CA VAL A 97 6.99 -1.09 -2.55
C VAL A 97 6.17 -0.30 -1.53
N TYR A 98 6.75 0.78 -1.02
CA TYR A 98 6.07 1.64 -0.04
C TYR A 98 5.55 2.90 -0.71
N ALA A 99 4.36 3.32 -0.30
CA ALA A 99 3.73 4.51 -0.83
C ALA A 99 3.05 5.30 0.29
N LYS A 100 2.71 6.55 -0.01
CA LYS A 100 1.88 7.37 0.88
C LYS A 100 0.62 7.79 0.14
N ARG A 101 -0.44 8.03 0.87
CA ARG A 101 -1.68 8.58 0.31
C ARG A 101 -1.46 10.06 -0.03
N THR A 102 -1.86 10.46 -1.22
CA THR A 102 -1.77 11.87 -1.66
C THR A 102 -3.10 12.61 -1.54
#